data_6ea4a455ce2541bf4712df8c5fd278c4
#
_entry.id   6ea4a455ce2541bf4712df8c5fd278c4
#
_cell.length_a   1.000
_cell.length_b   1.000
_cell.length_c   1.000
_cell.angle_alpha   90.00
_cell.angle_beta   90.00
_cell.angle_gamma   90.00
#
_symmetry.space_group_name_H-M   'P 1'
#
loop_
_entity.id
_entity.type
_entity.pdbx_description
1 polymer ?
#
loop_
_entity_poly.entity_id
_entity_poly.type
_entity_poly.pdbx_seq_one_letter_code
_entity_poly.pdbx_strand_id
1 'polypeptide(L)'
;YQAYLDEPKVLKQYVKETIQYDTFNNAFMDLDADRIQGLLIDSVYANYYIAHKKDPASYRKENAGFASESFVVGLRKGDKTLQKKINEAFKVLKENGTLERLDRKWFGENAN
;
A
#
# COMPACT_ATOMS: atom_id res chain seq x y z
N TYR A 1 -8.45 5.70 2.41
CA TYR A 1 -9.12 7.01 2.41
C TYR A 1 -10.14 7.16 3.55
N GLN A 2 -10.86 6.10 3.89
CA GLN A 2 -11.87 6.16 4.96
C GLN A 2 -11.26 6.57 6.31
N ALA A 3 -10.13 5.98 6.71
CA ALA A 3 -9.45 6.36 7.95
C ALA A 3 -9.08 7.86 7.98
N TYR A 4 -8.68 8.41 6.84
CA TYR A 4 -8.38 9.83 6.70
C TYR A 4 -9.60 10.72 7.01
N LEU A 5 -10.78 10.28 6.60
CA LEU A 5 -12.03 11.00 6.90
C LEU A 5 -12.50 10.80 8.33
N ASP A 6 -12.37 9.57 8.83
CA ASP A 6 -12.87 9.20 10.16
C ASP A 6 -12.01 9.76 11.29
N GLU A 7 -10.73 9.98 11.04
CA GLU A 7 -9.75 10.46 12.02
C GLU A 7 -9.11 11.79 11.58
N PRO A 8 -9.91 12.87 11.46
CA PRO A 8 -9.42 14.13 10.90
C PRO A 8 -8.28 14.78 11.68
N LYS A 9 -8.12 14.45 12.97
CA LYS A 9 -7.06 15.00 13.80
C LYS A 9 -5.68 14.41 13.50
N VAL A 10 -5.63 13.26 12.84
CA VAL A 10 -4.36 12.59 12.50
C VAL A 10 -3.63 13.35 11.39
N LEU A 11 -4.29 13.60 10.27
CA LEU A 11 -3.68 14.23 9.11
C LEU A 11 -4.52 15.34 8.50
N LYS A 12 -5.82 15.14 8.35
CA LYS A 12 -6.71 16.03 7.61
C LYS A 12 -6.66 17.49 8.09
N GLN A 13 -6.54 17.71 9.39
CA GLN A 13 -6.46 19.06 9.95
C GLN A 13 -5.26 19.88 9.44
N TYR A 14 -4.21 19.21 8.98
CA TYR A 14 -2.99 19.84 8.47
C TYR A 14 -3.00 20.04 6.96
N VAL A 15 -4.04 19.58 6.28
CA VAL A 15 -4.15 19.59 4.81
C VAL A 15 -5.09 20.71 4.39
N LYS A 16 -4.59 21.58 3.51
CA LYS A 16 -5.38 22.72 2.98
C LYS A 16 -6.48 22.26 2.03
N GLU A 17 -6.14 21.34 1.13
CA GLU A 17 -7.06 20.84 0.11
C GLU A 17 -6.76 19.35 -0.15
N THR A 18 -7.82 18.57 -0.33
CA THR A 18 -7.73 17.14 -0.65
C THR A 18 -8.32 16.88 -2.02
N ILE A 19 -7.54 16.26 -2.89
CA ILE A 19 -7.95 15.88 -4.24
C ILE A 19 -7.98 14.36 -4.31
N GLN A 20 -9.10 13.79 -4.74
CA GLN A 20 -9.23 12.36 -4.98
C GLN A 20 -8.92 12.01 -6.42
N TYR A 21 -8.26 10.86 -6.63
CA TYR A 21 -7.91 10.34 -7.95
C TYR A 21 -8.54 8.97 -8.15
N ASP A 22 -8.95 8.68 -9.37
CA ASP A 22 -9.52 7.39 -9.74
C ASP A 22 -8.46 6.29 -9.87
N THR A 23 -7.21 6.67 -10.16
CA THR A 23 -6.10 5.73 -10.32
C THR A 23 -4.84 6.21 -9.61
N PHE A 24 -4.01 5.26 -9.19
CA PHE A 24 -2.70 5.57 -8.61
C PHE A 24 -1.78 6.27 -9.62
N ASN A 25 -1.84 5.87 -10.88
CA ASN A 25 -1.04 6.49 -11.95
C ASN A 25 -1.33 7.99 -12.06
N ASN A 26 -2.60 8.38 -12.08
CA ASN A 26 -2.97 9.79 -12.17
C ASN A 26 -2.51 10.59 -10.95
N ALA A 27 -2.60 10.01 -9.76
CA ALA A 27 -2.12 10.63 -8.54
C ALA A 27 -0.60 10.85 -8.59
N PHE A 28 0.17 9.86 -9.00
CA PHE A 28 1.63 9.97 -9.14
C PHE A 28 2.03 10.95 -10.24
N MET A 29 1.29 11.02 -11.34
CA MET A 29 1.55 12.01 -12.39
C MET A 29 1.44 13.43 -11.85
N ASP A 30 0.44 13.71 -11.04
CA ASP A 30 0.27 15.04 -10.43
C ASP A 30 1.32 15.33 -9.36
N LEU A 31 1.72 14.32 -8.59
CA LEU A 31 2.83 14.45 -7.64
C LEU A 31 4.14 14.75 -8.37
N ASP A 32 4.44 14.04 -9.44
CA ASP A 32 5.67 14.23 -10.23
C ASP A 32 5.70 15.59 -10.93
N ALA A 33 4.53 16.12 -11.27
CA ALA A 33 4.38 17.43 -11.92
C ALA A 33 4.28 18.60 -10.93
N ASP A 34 4.48 18.36 -9.62
CA ASP A 34 4.35 19.37 -8.55
C ASP A 34 2.95 20.01 -8.46
N ARG A 35 1.92 19.35 -8.97
CA ARG A 35 0.55 19.84 -8.82
C ARG A 35 -0.03 19.55 -7.43
N ILE A 36 0.49 18.51 -6.77
CA ILE A 36 0.22 18.20 -5.36
C ILE A 36 1.54 18.04 -4.62
N GLN A 37 1.53 18.29 -3.31
CA GLN A 37 2.73 18.25 -2.48
C GLN A 37 2.91 16.91 -1.76
N GLY A 38 1.85 16.14 -1.63
CA GLY A 38 1.88 14.84 -0.97
C GLY A 38 0.77 13.95 -1.47
N LEU A 39 0.96 12.65 -1.33
CA LEU A 39 0.00 11.62 -1.71
C LEU A 39 -0.20 10.66 -0.56
N LEU A 40 -1.46 10.52 -0.12
CA LEU A 40 -1.83 9.52 0.86
C LEU A 40 -2.22 8.23 0.14
N ILE A 41 -1.49 7.16 0.42
CA ILE A 41 -1.62 5.88 -0.28
C ILE A 41 -1.16 4.75 0.64
N ASP A 42 -1.65 3.53 0.41
CA ASP A 42 -1.14 2.35 1.08
C ASP A 42 0.37 2.17 0.81
N SER A 43 1.12 1.82 1.86
CA SER A 43 2.58 1.66 1.77
C SER A 43 3.00 0.60 0.75
N VAL A 44 2.22 -0.46 0.58
CA VAL A 44 2.48 -1.52 -0.41
C VAL A 44 2.48 -0.95 -1.83
N TYR A 45 1.45 -0.18 -2.19
CA TYR A 45 1.36 0.45 -3.51
C TYR A 45 2.40 1.55 -3.68
N ALA A 46 2.67 2.34 -2.64
CA ALA A 46 3.72 3.35 -2.67
C ALA A 46 5.08 2.72 -2.97
N ASN A 47 5.42 1.63 -2.29
CA ASN A 47 6.67 0.91 -2.50
C ASN A 47 6.80 0.39 -3.93
N TYR A 48 5.73 -0.18 -4.46
CA TYR A 48 5.71 -0.67 -5.85
C TYR A 48 5.96 0.46 -6.85
N TYR A 49 5.20 1.54 -6.77
CA TYR A 49 5.33 2.66 -7.71
C TYR A 49 6.68 3.35 -7.61
N ILE A 50 7.17 3.59 -6.40
CA ILE A 50 8.47 4.24 -6.18
C ILE A 50 9.61 3.36 -6.68
N ALA A 51 9.58 2.05 -6.42
CA ALA A 51 10.61 1.12 -6.87
C ALA A 51 10.74 1.07 -8.40
N HIS A 52 9.66 1.35 -9.13
CA HIS A 52 9.63 1.36 -10.59
C HIS A 52 9.84 2.75 -11.20
N LYS A 53 10.10 3.76 -10.39
CA LYS A 53 10.42 5.10 -10.87
C LYS A 53 11.87 5.18 -11.34
N LYS A 54 12.12 6.12 -12.25
CA LYS A 54 13.46 6.35 -12.81
C LYS A 54 14.46 6.80 -11.73
N ASP A 55 14.00 7.60 -10.77
CA ASP A 55 14.79 8.07 -9.65
C ASP A 55 14.02 7.84 -8.31
N PRO A 56 14.06 6.61 -7.76
CA PRO A 56 13.37 6.31 -6.51
C PRO A 56 13.81 7.18 -5.33
N ALA A 57 15.04 7.66 -5.32
CA ALA A 57 15.59 8.48 -4.25
C ALA A 57 14.98 9.88 -4.18
N SER A 58 14.29 10.34 -5.24
CA SER A 58 13.58 11.63 -5.24
C SER A 58 12.30 11.63 -4.41
N TYR A 59 11.85 10.46 -3.97
CA TYR A 59 10.63 10.30 -3.16
C TYR A 59 10.98 10.07 -1.70
N ARG A 60 10.16 10.63 -0.81
CA ARG A 60 10.23 10.39 0.63
C ARG A 60 8.91 9.78 1.09
N LYS A 61 8.99 8.75 1.92
CA LYS A 61 7.84 8.12 2.55
C LYS A 61 7.80 8.44 4.03
N GLU A 62 6.65 8.82 4.51
CA GLU A 62 6.41 9.10 5.92
C GLU A 62 5.19 8.30 6.38
N ASN A 63 5.20 7.86 7.64
CA ASN A 63 4.02 7.24 8.23
C ASN A 63 2.96 8.31 8.47
N ALA A 64 1.75 8.08 7.94
CA ALA A 64 0.66 9.04 8.09
C ALA A 64 0.00 9.00 9.47
N GLY A 65 0.32 8.01 10.31
CA GLY A 65 -0.21 7.89 11.67
C GLY A 65 -1.50 7.09 11.79
N PHE A 66 -1.98 6.48 10.71
CA PHE A 66 -3.13 5.60 10.76
C PHE A 66 -2.74 4.16 11.11
N ALA A 67 -3.69 3.38 11.62
CA ALA A 67 -3.48 1.97 11.89
C ALA A 67 -3.10 1.20 10.62
N SER A 68 -2.22 0.21 10.77
CA SER A 68 -1.85 -0.67 9.65
C SER A 68 -3.01 -1.56 9.25
N GLU A 69 -3.13 -1.81 7.95
CA GLU A 69 -4.10 -2.71 7.37
C GLU A 69 -3.41 -3.93 6.79
N SER A 70 -4.13 -5.06 6.73
CA SER A 70 -3.65 -6.28 6.11
C SER A 70 -4.38 -6.55 4.80
N PHE A 71 -3.64 -7.01 3.79
CA PHE A 71 -4.25 -7.54 2.57
C PHE A 71 -4.57 -9.01 2.76
N VAL A 72 -5.75 -9.40 2.36
CA VAL A 72 -6.25 -10.75 2.61
C VAL A 72 -6.93 -11.31 1.36
N VAL A 73 -7.12 -12.63 1.34
CA VAL A 73 -7.91 -13.30 0.32
C VAL A 73 -9.35 -13.42 0.81
N GLY A 74 -10.29 -12.85 0.05
CA GLY A 74 -11.72 -13.00 0.34
C GLY A 74 -12.26 -14.30 -0.20
N LEU A 75 -13.02 -15.02 0.62
CA LEU A 75 -13.64 -16.29 0.28
C LEU A 75 -15.13 -16.25 0.53
N ARG A 76 -15.86 -17.15 -0.14
CA ARG A 76 -17.28 -17.33 0.13
C ARG A 76 -17.49 -17.77 1.59
N LYS A 77 -18.46 -17.17 2.24
CA LYS A 77 -18.79 -17.51 3.63
C LYS A 77 -19.11 -18.99 3.77
N GLY A 78 -18.49 -19.64 4.73
CA GLY A 78 -18.70 -21.06 5.02
C GLY A 78 -17.78 -22.01 4.25
N ASP A 79 -16.99 -21.54 3.29
CA ASP A 79 -16.06 -22.40 2.54
C ASP A 79 -14.79 -22.67 3.36
N LYS A 80 -14.94 -23.50 4.39
CA LYS A 80 -13.87 -23.85 5.32
C LYS A 80 -12.75 -24.68 4.67
N THR A 81 -13.10 -25.53 3.72
CA THR A 81 -12.14 -26.39 3.03
C THR A 81 -11.17 -25.56 2.19
N LEU A 82 -11.67 -24.60 1.41
CA LEU A 82 -10.83 -23.72 0.62
C LEU A 82 -10.00 -22.80 1.50
N GLN A 83 -10.58 -22.27 2.58
CA GLN A 83 -9.86 -21.44 3.55
C GLN A 83 -8.65 -22.18 4.12
N LYS A 84 -8.84 -23.44 4.54
CA LYS A 84 -7.78 -24.28 5.08
C LYS A 84 -6.65 -24.49 4.06
N LYS A 85 -7.02 -24.84 2.82
CA LYS A 85 -6.05 -25.05 1.74
C LYS A 85 -5.22 -23.80 1.43
N ILE A 86 -5.86 -22.64 1.38
CA ILE A 86 -5.18 -21.36 1.12
C ILE A 86 -4.24 -21.01 2.28
N ASN A 87 -4.71 -21.15 3.52
CA ASN A 87 -3.87 -20.89 4.70
C ASN A 87 -2.66 -21.82 4.77
N GLU A 88 -2.84 -23.09 4.45
CA GLU A 88 -1.73 -24.07 4.38
C GLU A 88 -0.74 -23.69 3.27
N ALA A 89 -1.23 -23.27 2.10
CA ALA A 89 -0.38 -22.80 1.01
C ALA A 89 0.44 -21.57 1.41
N PHE A 90 -0.17 -20.59 2.07
CA PHE A 90 0.54 -19.42 2.57
C PHE A 90 1.61 -19.79 3.58
N LYS A 91 1.31 -20.73 4.47
CA LYS A 91 2.30 -21.22 5.45
C LYS A 91 3.53 -21.81 4.76
N VAL A 92 3.34 -22.67 3.76
CA VAL A 92 4.44 -23.25 2.98
C VAL A 92 5.23 -22.18 2.25
N LEU A 93 4.57 -21.25 1.59
CA LEU A 93 5.22 -20.16 0.84
C LEU A 93 6.00 -19.22 1.76
N LYS A 94 5.54 -19.01 2.98
CA LYS A 94 6.25 -18.23 3.99
C LYS A 94 7.50 -18.98 4.49
N GLU A 95 7.34 -20.25 4.82
CA GLU A 95 8.42 -21.08 5.38
C GLU A 95 9.56 -21.32 4.37
N ASN A 96 9.25 -21.46 3.08
CA ASN A 96 10.23 -21.70 2.03
C ASN A 96 10.83 -20.41 1.43
N GLY A 97 10.48 -19.24 1.96
CA GLY A 97 11.02 -17.95 1.52
C GLY A 97 10.41 -17.38 0.24
N THR A 98 9.39 -18.01 -0.34
CA THR A 98 8.77 -17.53 -1.59
C THR A 98 8.07 -16.21 -1.40
N LEU A 99 7.30 -16.02 -0.30
CA LEU A 99 6.61 -14.75 -0.04
C LEU A 99 7.61 -13.60 0.12
N GLU A 100 8.67 -13.81 0.87
CA GLU A 100 9.71 -12.80 1.06
C GLU A 100 10.38 -12.41 -0.26
N ARG A 101 10.68 -13.41 -1.11
CA ARG A 101 11.26 -13.19 -2.43
C ARG A 101 10.32 -12.37 -3.33
N LEU A 102 9.02 -12.67 -3.31
CA LEU A 102 8.02 -11.93 -4.09
C LEU A 102 7.85 -10.49 -3.60
N ASP A 103 7.87 -10.29 -2.29
CA ASP A 103 7.83 -8.95 -1.71
C ASP A 103 9.02 -8.11 -2.19
N ARG A 104 10.22 -8.64 -2.15
CA ARG A 104 11.41 -7.96 -2.65
C ARG A 104 11.32 -7.67 -4.15
N LYS A 105 10.84 -8.65 -4.91
CA LYS A 105 10.73 -8.52 -6.38
C LYS A 105 9.79 -7.39 -6.78
N TRP A 106 8.62 -7.29 -6.13
CA TRP A 106 7.56 -6.38 -6.56
C TRP A 106 7.54 -5.05 -5.80
N PHE A 107 7.98 -5.03 -4.55
CA PHE A 107 7.87 -3.86 -3.68
C PHE A 107 9.22 -3.31 -3.20
N GLY A 108 10.34 -3.94 -3.58
CA GLY A 108 11.68 -3.53 -3.20
C GLY A 108 12.10 -4.01 -1.80
N GLU A 109 13.34 -3.71 -1.41
CA GLU A 109 13.92 -4.20 -0.16
C GLU A 109 13.29 -3.65 1.11
N ASN A 110 12.64 -2.48 1.03
CA ASN A 110 11.99 -1.80 2.16
C ASN A 110 10.46 -1.91 2.09
N ALA A 111 9.97 -3.06 1.66
CA ALA A 111 8.55 -3.28 1.39
C ALA A 111 7.65 -3.30 2.63
N ASN A 112 8.16 -3.16 3.81
CA ASN A 112 7.34 -3.14 5.04
C ASN A 112 7.67 -1.93 5.89
#